data_2bc07a1daec3ff3efc7d77a4cdaa43ef
#
_entry.id   2bc07a1daec3ff3efc7d77a4cdaa43ef
#
_cell.length_a   1.000
_cell.length_b   1.000
_cell.length_c   1.000
_cell.angle_alpha   90.00
_cell.angle_beta   90.00
_cell.angle_gamma   90.00
#
_symmetry.space_group_name_H-M   'P 1'
#
loop_
_entity.id
_entity.type
_entity.pdbx_description
1 polymer ?
#
loop_
_entity_poly.entity_id
_entity_poly.type
_entity_poly.pdbx_seq_one_letter_code
_entity_poly.pdbx_strand_id
1 'polypeptide(L)'
;IQEVLFMDLIKNIEKSKVLELKEEVIAQPGQVVSKTLAQNDAVSITLFAFADGEEISTHESGGDAFVTCLEGTGIITIDEVEHEVNKGDAIVMPAKHPHAVHGKSNFKMLLVVVF
;
A
#
# COMPACT_ATOMS: atom_id res chain seq x y z
N ILE A 1 -16.10 -6.69 26.99
CA ILE A 1 -14.75 -7.28 26.93
C ILE A 1 -14.72 -8.46 25.96
N GLN A 2 -15.74 -9.29 25.97
CA GLN A 2 -15.77 -10.45 25.08
C GLN A 2 -15.85 -10.08 23.61
N GLU A 3 -16.53 -9.00 23.29
CA GLU A 3 -16.56 -8.50 21.90
C GLU A 3 -15.17 -8.16 21.40
N VAL A 4 -14.32 -7.61 22.26
CA VAL A 4 -12.94 -7.27 21.88
C VAL A 4 -12.16 -8.52 21.52
N LEU A 5 -12.40 -9.66 22.17
CA LEU A 5 -11.71 -10.91 21.89
C LEU A 5 -12.04 -11.47 20.51
N PHE A 6 -13.18 -11.09 19.93
CA PHE A 6 -13.61 -11.55 18.61
C PHE A 6 -13.41 -10.52 17.50
N MET A 7 -12.84 -9.36 17.83
CA MET A 7 -12.52 -8.37 16.81
C MET A 7 -11.27 -8.76 16.04
N ASP A 8 -11.37 -8.71 14.70
CA ASP A 8 -10.21 -8.87 13.83
C ASP A 8 -9.53 -7.52 13.66
N LEU A 9 -8.44 -7.30 14.37
CA LEU A 9 -7.61 -6.11 14.23
C LEU A 9 -6.88 -6.11 12.89
N ILE A 10 -6.34 -7.26 12.51
CA ILE A 10 -5.83 -7.53 11.17
C ILE A 10 -6.82 -8.46 10.47
N LYS A 11 -7.25 -8.10 9.26
CA LYS A 11 -8.23 -8.86 8.49
C LYS A 11 -7.71 -9.17 7.09
N ASN A 12 -8.43 -10.06 6.40
CA ASN A 12 -8.21 -10.41 4.99
C ASN A 12 -6.90 -11.16 4.70
N ILE A 13 -6.16 -11.57 5.71
CA ILE A 13 -5.02 -12.50 5.59
C ILE A 13 -5.07 -13.51 6.72
N GLU A 14 -4.45 -14.68 6.51
CA GLU A 14 -4.39 -15.71 7.54
C GLU A 14 -3.48 -15.27 8.69
N LYS A 15 -3.87 -15.68 9.90
CA LYS A 15 -3.07 -15.47 11.11
C LYS A 15 -2.31 -16.73 11.46
N SER A 16 -1.20 -16.55 12.18
CA SER A 16 -0.37 -17.68 12.68
C SER A 16 0.19 -18.54 11.56
N LYS A 17 0.48 -17.92 10.41
CA LYS A 17 1.03 -18.58 9.25
C LYS A 17 2.05 -17.65 8.59
N VAL A 18 3.15 -18.22 8.12
CA VAL A 18 4.14 -17.47 7.34
C VAL A 18 3.55 -17.18 5.97
N LEU A 19 3.57 -15.93 5.55
CA LEU A 19 3.00 -15.45 4.31
C LEU A 19 4.03 -14.72 3.47
N GLU A 20 3.91 -14.81 2.15
CA GLU A 20 4.56 -13.89 1.22
C GLU A 20 3.54 -12.82 0.86
N LEU A 21 3.74 -11.59 1.32
CA LEU A 21 2.75 -10.52 1.13
C LEU A 21 2.45 -10.24 -0.34
N LYS A 22 3.44 -10.39 -1.23
CA LYS A 22 3.22 -10.19 -2.67
C LYS A 22 2.21 -11.17 -3.27
N GLU A 23 2.00 -12.33 -2.63
CA GLU A 23 1.02 -13.32 -3.10
C GLU A 23 -0.39 -13.05 -2.56
N GLU A 24 -0.52 -12.13 -1.61
CA GLU A 24 -1.82 -11.82 -0.98
C GLU A 24 -2.67 -10.85 -1.78
N VAL A 25 -2.11 -10.27 -2.84
CA VAL A 25 -2.83 -9.37 -3.74
C VAL A 25 -2.40 -9.66 -5.16
N ILE A 26 -3.37 -9.72 -6.08
CA ILE A 26 -3.13 -10.11 -7.48
C ILE A 26 -3.63 -8.98 -8.39
N ALA A 27 -2.73 -8.51 -9.27
CA ALA A 27 -3.09 -7.49 -10.26
C ALA A 27 -4.15 -8.03 -11.23
N GLN A 28 -5.06 -7.16 -11.62
CA GLN A 28 -6.08 -7.44 -12.64
C GLN A 28 -5.89 -6.48 -13.80
N PRO A 29 -6.10 -6.93 -15.05
CA PRO A 29 -5.90 -6.06 -16.22
C PRO A 29 -6.67 -4.75 -16.10
N GLY A 30 -5.99 -3.63 -16.34
CA GLY A 30 -6.58 -2.29 -16.32
C GLY A 30 -6.97 -1.77 -14.94
N GLN A 31 -6.49 -2.39 -13.87
CA GLN A 31 -6.92 -2.03 -12.52
C GLN A 31 -5.78 -1.83 -11.55
N VAL A 32 -6.07 -1.06 -10.50
CA VAL A 32 -5.33 -1.06 -9.24
C VAL A 32 -6.18 -1.85 -8.25
N VAL A 33 -5.67 -2.98 -7.79
CA VAL A 33 -6.37 -3.83 -6.82
C VAL A 33 -5.82 -3.55 -5.43
N SER A 34 -6.71 -3.40 -4.46
CA SER A 34 -6.32 -3.16 -3.07
C SER A 34 -6.94 -4.19 -2.14
N LYS A 35 -6.23 -4.49 -1.06
CA LYS A 35 -6.69 -5.37 0.00
C LYS A 35 -6.37 -4.73 1.33
N THR A 36 -7.41 -4.27 2.03
CA THR A 36 -7.23 -3.62 3.32
C THR A 36 -7.01 -4.65 4.41
N LEU A 37 -5.92 -4.50 5.15
CA LEU A 37 -5.57 -5.40 6.26
C LEU A 37 -5.96 -4.84 7.62
N ALA A 38 -5.94 -3.52 7.78
CA ALA A 38 -6.36 -2.86 9.00
C ALA A 38 -6.73 -1.41 8.70
N GLN A 39 -7.70 -0.88 9.43
CA GLN A 39 -8.06 0.53 9.31
C GLN A 39 -8.75 1.01 10.57
N ASN A 40 -8.19 2.06 11.17
CA ASN A 40 -8.76 2.74 12.32
C ASN A 40 -8.22 4.18 12.38
N ASP A 41 -8.53 4.90 13.45
CA ASP A 41 -8.14 6.31 13.58
C ASP A 41 -6.63 6.52 13.72
N ALA A 42 -5.88 5.48 14.08
CA ALA A 42 -4.44 5.56 14.30
C ALA A 42 -3.62 5.05 13.11
N VAL A 43 -4.13 4.05 12.37
CA VAL A 43 -3.35 3.39 11.34
C VAL A 43 -4.26 2.81 10.25
N SER A 44 -3.74 2.80 9.02
CA SER A 44 -4.32 2.10 7.89
C SER A 44 -3.23 1.24 7.25
N ILE A 45 -3.52 -0.03 6.97
CA ILE A 45 -2.58 -0.97 6.34
C ILE A 45 -3.28 -1.59 5.14
N THR A 46 -2.70 -1.42 3.94
CA THR A 46 -3.30 -1.88 2.69
C THR A 46 -2.24 -2.45 1.77
N LEU A 47 -2.56 -3.56 1.12
CA LEU A 47 -1.78 -4.12 0.02
C LEU A 47 -2.35 -3.62 -1.31
N PHE A 48 -1.48 -3.29 -2.25
CA PHE A 48 -1.86 -2.86 -3.60
C PHE A 48 -1.13 -3.66 -4.65
N ALA A 49 -1.84 -4.00 -5.72
CA ALA A 49 -1.25 -4.55 -6.95
C ALA A 49 -1.72 -3.69 -8.13
N PHE A 50 -0.76 -3.20 -8.91
CA PHE A 50 -1.02 -2.32 -10.06
C PHE A 50 -0.83 -3.10 -11.34
N ALA A 51 -1.83 -3.10 -12.22
CA ALA A 51 -1.59 -3.49 -13.59
C ALA A 51 -0.60 -2.50 -14.21
N ASP A 52 0.23 -2.96 -15.16
CA ASP A 52 1.26 -2.12 -15.76
C ASP A 52 0.64 -0.85 -16.35
N GLY A 53 1.20 0.30 -15.99
CA GLY A 53 0.75 1.60 -16.43
C GLY A 53 -0.39 2.22 -15.63
N GLU A 54 -1.00 1.47 -14.71
CA GLU A 54 -2.06 2.00 -13.88
C GLU A 54 -1.51 2.84 -12.75
N GLU A 55 -2.31 3.82 -12.29
CA GLU A 55 -1.85 4.77 -11.30
C GLU A 55 -2.95 5.22 -10.35
N ILE A 56 -2.53 5.72 -9.20
CA ILE A 56 -3.37 6.48 -8.28
C ILE A 56 -2.96 7.93 -8.45
N SER A 57 -3.91 8.76 -8.89
CA SER A 57 -3.66 10.17 -9.20
C SER A 57 -3.26 10.98 -7.96
N THR A 58 -2.71 12.16 -8.19
CA THR A 58 -2.24 13.05 -7.12
C THR A 58 -3.32 13.33 -6.09
N HIS A 59 -2.96 13.14 -4.84
CA HIS A 59 -3.83 13.40 -3.69
C HIS A 59 -2.96 13.65 -2.45
N GLU A 60 -3.59 13.95 -1.34
CA GLU A 60 -2.94 14.14 -0.04
C GLU A 60 -3.51 13.17 0.98
N SER A 61 -2.70 12.82 1.97
CA SER A 61 -3.12 12.00 3.11
C SER A 61 -3.01 12.81 4.39
N GLY A 62 -3.90 12.54 5.35
CA GLY A 62 -3.84 13.16 6.68
C GLY A 62 -2.73 12.59 7.56
N GLY A 63 -2.11 11.48 7.18
CA GLY A 63 -1.02 10.84 7.92
C GLY A 63 0.20 10.61 7.05
N ASP A 64 1.31 10.23 7.68
CA ASP A 64 2.51 9.81 6.95
C ASP A 64 2.28 8.43 6.36
N ALA A 65 2.51 8.31 5.06
CA ALA A 65 2.26 7.09 4.30
C ALA A 65 3.58 6.37 3.99
N PHE A 66 3.80 5.24 4.64
CA PHE A 66 5.00 4.42 4.49
C PHE A 66 4.74 3.39 3.39
N VAL A 67 5.49 3.47 2.31
CA VAL A 67 5.41 2.55 1.17
C VAL A 67 6.57 1.58 1.21
N THR A 68 6.28 0.28 1.10
CA THR A 68 7.30 -0.76 0.87
C THR A 68 6.98 -1.44 -0.45
N CYS A 69 7.94 -1.45 -1.38
CA CYS A 69 7.79 -2.16 -2.64
C CYS A 69 8.01 -3.66 -2.43
N LEU A 70 6.99 -4.46 -2.70
CA LEU A 70 7.03 -5.92 -2.52
C LEU A 70 7.47 -6.64 -3.78
N GLU A 71 7.18 -6.07 -4.96
CA GLU A 71 7.49 -6.65 -6.25
C GLU A 71 7.47 -5.57 -7.33
N GLY A 72 8.26 -5.76 -8.37
CA GLY A 72 8.25 -4.89 -9.54
C GLY A 72 8.82 -3.51 -9.29
N THR A 73 8.37 -2.56 -10.09
CA THR A 73 8.86 -1.18 -10.07
C THR A 73 7.68 -0.21 -10.08
N GLY A 74 7.73 0.77 -9.19
CA GLY A 74 6.77 1.86 -9.15
C GLY A 74 7.46 3.21 -9.15
N ILE A 75 6.74 4.24 -9.56
CA ILE A 75 7.18 5.63 -9.50
C ILE A 75 6.30 6.35 -8.48
N ILE A 76 6.90 6.84 -7.42
CA ILE A 76 6.22 7.60 -6.37
C ILE A 76 6.58 9.08 -6.58
N THR A 77 5.58 9.90 -6.87
CA THR A 77 5.78 11.33 -7.06
C THR A 77 5.36 12.06 -5.80
N ILE A 78 6.28 12.81 -5.20
CA ILE A 78 6.03 13.60 -3.99
C ILE A 78 6.46 15.03 -4.28
N ASP A 79 5.54 15.99 -4.10
CA ASP A 79 5.80 17.40 -4.39
C ASP A 79 6.42 17.59 -5.79
N GLU A 80 5.86 16.88 -6.78
CA GLU A 80 6.28 16.94 -8.19
C GLU A 80 7.65 16.27 -8.47
N VAL A 81 8.29 15.65 -7.47
CA VAL A 81 9.56 14.94 -7.66
C VAL A 81 9.29 13.44 -7.73
N GLU A 82 9.75 12.82 -8.82
CA GLU A 82 9.58 11.38 -9.03
C GLU A 82 10.67 10.57 -8.32
N HIS A 83 10.25 9.48 -7.68
CA HIS A 83 11.14 8.53 -7.00
C HIS A 83 10.83 7.12 -7.52
N GLU A 84 11.82 6.47 -8.10
CA GLU A 84 11.65 5.08 -8.52
C GLU A 84 11.88 4.17 -7.32
N VAL A 85 10.95 3.25 -7.09
CA VAL A 85 11.07 2.22 -6.04
C VAL A 85 11.03 0.84 -6.68
N ASN A 86 11.95 0.00 -6.25
CA ASN A 86 12.08 -1.38 -6.70
C ASN A 86 11.90 -2.32 -5.53
N LYS A 87 11.79 -3.62 -5.79
CA LYS A 87 11.58 -4.64 -4.75
C LYS A 87 12.55 -4.45 -3.59
N GLY A 88 12.00 -4.32 -2.39
CA GLY A 88 12.76 -4.12 -1.16
C GLY A 88 12.97 -2.66 -0.78
N ASP A 89 12.70 -1.72 -1.69
CA ASP A 89 12.80 -0.29 -1.38
C ASP A 89 11.59 0.19 -0.59
N ALA A 90 11.81 1.25 0.19
CA ALA A 90 10.75 1.91 0.94
C ALA A 90 10.88 3.43 0.81
N ILE A 91 9.75 4.11 0.93
CA ILE A 91 9.71 5.58 0.94
C ILE A 91 8.54 6.04 1.80
N VAL A 92 8.71 7.17 2.49
CA VAL A 92 7.62 7.80 3.23
C VAL A 92 7.10 8.99 2.43
N MET A 93 5.79 8.99 2.17
CA MET A 93 5.08 10.14 1.61
C MET A 93 4.56 10.96 2.79
N PRO A 94 5.09 12.18 3.02
CA PRO A 94 4.72 12.95 4.22
C PRO A 94 3.25 13.38 4.20
N ALA A 95 2.67 13.46 5.40
CA ALA A 95 1.30 13.95 5.56
C ALA A 95 1.12 15.32 4.91
N LYS A 96 0.00 15.50 4.23
CA LYS A 96 -0.42 16.78 3.61
C LYS A 96 0.47 17.25 2.46
N HIS A 97 1.37 16.41 1.96
CA HIS A 97 2.11 16.68 0.73
C HIS A 97 1.44 15.98 -0.45
N PRO A 98 1.29 16.64 -1.59
CA PRO A 98 0.73 16.01 -2.79
C PRO A 98 1.59 14.83 -3.23
N HIS A 99 0.96 13.68 -3.51
CA HIS A 99 1.67 12.51 -3.97
C HIS A 99 0.82 11.69 -4.95
N ALA A 100 1.50 10.96 -5.83
CA ALA A 100 0.90 10.06 -6.79
C ALA A 100 1.72 8.79 -6.87
N VAL A 101 1.07 7.68 -7.26
CA VAL A 101 1.73 6.38 -7.40
C VAL A 101 1.44 5.82 -8.78
N HIS A 102 2.50 5.49 -9.52
CA HIS A 102 2.41 4.90 -10.85
C HIS A 102 3.04 3.51 -10.86
N GLY A 103 2.27 2.52 -11.30
CA GLY A 103 2.77 1.16 -11.45
C GLY A 103 3.49 1.01 -12.79
N LYS A 104 4.82 0.98 -12.78
CA LYS A 104 5.61 0.89 -13.99
C LYS A 104 5.65 -0.54 -14.54
N SER A 105 5.98 -1.51 -13.71
CA SER A 105 5.99 -2.92 -14.12
C SER A 105 5.77 -3.84 -12.92
N ASN A 106 4.74 -4.66 -12.97
CA ASN A 106 4.41 -5.68 -11.96
C ASN A 106 4.45 -5.14 -10.52
N PHE A 107 4.06 -3.90 -10.34
CA PHE A 107 4.25 -3.20 -9.07
C PHE A 107 3.24 -3.65 -8.01
N LYS A 108 3.77 -4.10 -6.88
CA LYS A 108 2.98 -4.40 -5.68
C LYS A 108 3.62 -3.69 -4.49
N MET A 109 2.80 -3.13 -3.63
CA MET A 109 3.29 -2.40 -2.46
C MET A 109 2.45 -2.67 -1.22
N LEU A 110 3.10 -2.55 -0.07
CA LEU A 110 2.45 -2.45 1.23
C LEU A 110 2.43 -0.97 1.61
N LEU A 111 1.26 -0.47 1.96
CA LEU A 111 1.08 0.91 2.40
C LEU A 111 0.63 0.93 3.85
N VAL A 112 1.39 1.62 4.71
CA VAL A 112 1.02 1.85 6.11
C VAL A 112 0.90 3.36 6.32
N VAL A 113 -0.29 3.82 6.67
CA VAL A 113 -0.51 5.23 6.97
C VAL A 113 -0.65 5.38 8.48
N VAL A 114 0.17 6.25 9.05
CA VAL A 114 0.16 6.57 10.48
C VAL A 114 -0.43 7.97 10.64
N PHE A 115 -1.56 8.00 11.33
CA PHE A 115 -2.31 9.27 11.54
C PHE A 115 -1.93 9.98 12.83
#